data_2b958829b1217eec3e2dba5f0d4c339b
#
_entry.id   2b958829b1217eec3e2dba5f0d4c339b
#
_cell.length_a   1.000
_cell.length_b   1.000
_cell.length_c   1.000
_cell.angle_alpha   90.00
_cell.angle_beta   90.00
_cell.angle_gamma   90.00
#
_symmetry.space_group_name_H-M   'P 1'
#
loop_
_entity.id
_entity.type
_entity.pdbx_description
1 polymer ?
#
loop_
_entity_poly.entity_id
_entity_poly.type
_entity_poly.pdbx_seq_one_letter_code
_entity_poly.pdbx_strand_id
1 'polypeptide(L)'
;MRKVRQKNKKHYCTSPLKSQKGQESIVFEVLIAVILMTFVFVIGGFAMKALNETKCSKEIDLSMSQLASAIEKAGATSIGTYYYKFSPSSCFGGKSKNVTYELKPESATLCSSYCPGSTYCYLLKYLNNADPVSPLRYKCVNISQYAELNNFVACANSSGYNTMDISSGIIFHPGDYIFESKSLTVPSICIYYN
;
A
#
# COMPACT_ATOMS: atom_id res chain seq x y z
N MET A 1 68.86 -37.97 -76.19
CA MET A 1 68.77 -38.28 -74.72
C MET A 1 68.59 -37.01 -73.92
N ARG A 2 67.37 -36.73 -73.46
CA ARG A 2 67.06 -35.53 -72.64
C ARG A 2 66.89 -35.95 -71.17
N LYS A 3 67.79 -35.49 -70.29
CA LYS A 3 67.72 -35.70 -68.86
C LYS A 3 66.66 -34.73 -68.22
N VAL A 4 65.62 -35.30 -67.69
CA VAL A 4 64.60 -34.55 -66.91
C VAL A 4 65.14 -34.34 -65.48
N ARG A 5 65.31 -33.09 -65.08
CA ARG A 5 65.72 -32.65 -63.72
C ARG A 5 64.48 -32.56 -62.83
N GLN A 6 64.31 -33.47 -61.89
CA GLN A 6 63.28 -33.36 -60.84
C GLN A 6 63.67 -32.29 -59.83
N LYS A 7 62.81 -31.26 -59.67
CA LYS A 7 62.95 -30.28 -58.64
C LYS A 7 62.23 -30.79 -57.38
N ASN A 8 63.00 -31.13 -56.34
CA ASN A 8 62.46 -31.40 -54.98
C ASN A 8 61.87 -30.13 -54.40
N LYS A 9 60.53 -30.06 -54.28
CA LYS A 9 59.83 -29.05 -53.47
C LYS A 9 59.86 -29.48 -52.00
N LYS A 10 60.64 -28.77 -51.19
CA LYS A 10 60.58 -28.86 -49.73
C LYS A 10 59.27 -28.24 -49.27
N HIS A 11 58.32 -29.07 -48.79
CA HIS A 11 57.19 -28.64 -48.10
C HIS A 11 57.63 -28.21 -46.69
N TYR A 12 57.59 -26.87 -46.41
CA TYR A 12 57.69 -26.34 -45.07
C TYR A 12 56.30 -26.51 -44.43
N CYS A 13 56.18 -27.45 -43.49
CA CYS A 13 55.04 -27.49 -42.55
C CYS A 13 55.16 -26.28 -41.65
N THR A 14 54.47 -25.21 -41.98
CA THR A 14 54.21 -24.15 -41.06
C THR A 14 53.13 -24.63 -40.08
N SER A 15 53.54 -25.00 -38.88
CA SER A 15 52.60 -25.24 -37.76
C SER A 15 51.81 -23.98 -37.51
N PRO A 16 50.45 -24.03 -37.48
CA PRO A 16 49.66 -22.86 -37.06
C PRO A 16 49.93 -22.65 -35.59
N LEU A 17 50.70 -21.60 -35.26
CA LEU A 17 50.72 -21.02 -33.92
C LEU A 17 49.26 -20.66 -33.57
N LYS A 18 48.58 -21.57 -32.88
CA LYS A 18 47.30 -21.30 -32.25
C LYS A 18 47.51 -20.10 -31.32
N SER A 19 47.01 -18.97 -31.75
CA SER A 19 46.98 -17.74 -30.98
C SER A 19 46.23 -17.99 -29.66
N GLN A 20 46.96 -18.17 -28.58
CA GLN A 20 46.39 -18.26 -27.20
C GLN A 20 45.69 -16.98 -26.77
N LYS A 21 45.86 -15.87 -27.49
CA LYS A 21 45.22 -14.58 -27.21
C LYS A 21 43.68 -14.60 -27.28
N GLY A 22 43.06 -15.56 -27.97
CA GLY A 22 41.60 -15.65 -28.07
C GLY A 22 40.91 -16.28 -26.84
N GLN A 23 41.66 -17.04 -26.06
CA GLN A 23 41.07 -17.80 -24.95
C GLN A 23 40.96 -16.97 -23.69
N GLU A 24 41.88 -16.04 -23.44
CA GLU A 24 41.81 -15.10 -22.32
C GLU A 24 40.65 -14.06 -22.48
N SER A 25 40.39 -13.66 -23.72
CA SER A 25 39.31 -12.74 -24.07
C SER A 25 37.92 -13.30 -23.71
N ILE A 26 37.69 -14.59 -24.02
CA ILE A 26 36.40 -15.25 -23.80
C ILE A 26 36.09 -15.38 -22.29
N VAL A 27 37.08 -15.73 -21.47
CA VAL A 27 36.93 -15.84 -20.02
C VAL A 27 36.60 -14.48 -19.42
N PHE A 28 37.23 -13.41 -19.90
CA PHE A 28 37.00 -12.05 -19.44
C PHE A 28 35.62 -11.53 -19.84
N GLU A 29 35.15 -11.82 -21.03
CA GLU A 29 33.82 -11.48 -21.51
C GLU A 29 32.72 -12.18 -20.69
N VAL A 30 32.90 -13.47 -20.39
CA VAL A 30 31.98 -14.22 -19.53
C VAL A 30 31.97 -13.66 -18.12
N LEU A 31 33.13 -13.30 -17.55
CA LEU A 31 33.21 -12.70 -16.22
C LEU A 31 32.45 -11.37 -16.15
N ILE A 32 32.66 -10.49 -17.14
CA ILE A 32 31.93 -9.21 -17.22
C ILE A 32 30.42 -9.45 -17.35
N ALA A 33 30.00 -10.40 -18.19
CA ALA A 33 28.59 -10.73 -18.36
C ALA A 33 27.94 -11.20 -17.06
N VAL A 34 28.64 -12.06 -16.28
CA VAL A 34 28.15 -12.54 -14.98
C VAL A 34 28.05 -11.38 -13.98
N ILE A 35 29.05 -10.50 -13.92
CA ILE A 35 29.02 -9.33 -13.05
C ILE A 35 27.85 -8.42 -13.42
N LEU A 36 27.65 -8.11 -14.70
CA LEU A 36 26.56 -7.27 -15.16
C LEU A 36 25.20 -7.89 -14.86
N MET A 37 25.01 -9.21 -15.09
CA MET A 37 23.79 -9.92 -14.72
C MET A 37 23.51 -9.82 -13.22
N THR A 38 24.52 -10.02 -12.39
CA THR A 38 24.37 -9.92 -10.94
C THR A 38 23.91 -8.51 -10.52
N PHE A 39 24.50 -7.47 -11.10
CA PHE A 39 24.07 -6.10 -10.88
C PHE A 39 22.61 -5.86 -11.29
N VAL A 40 22.21 -6.35 -12.45
CA VAL A 40 20.82 -6.21 -12.93
C VAL A 40 19.84 -6.90 -11.98
N PHE A 41 20.15 -8.10 -11.50
CA PHE A 41 19.29 -8.82 -10.55
C PHE A 41 19.19 -8.10 -9.20
N VAL A 42 20.30 -7.59 -8.69
CA VAL A 42 20.34 -6.86 -7.42
C VAL A 42 19.53 -5.56 -7.52
N ILE A 43 19.79 -4.75 -8.54
CA ILE A 43 19.06 -3.49 -8.76
C ILE A 43 17.59 -3.75 -9.04
N GLY A 44 17.27 -4.75 -9.87
CA GLY A 44 15.90 -5.16 -10.18
C GLY A 44 15.13 -5.61 -8.94
N GLY A 45 15.77 -6.38 -8.06
CA GLY A 45 15.19 -6.79 -6.78
C GLY A 45 14.87 -5.62 -5.85
N PHE A 46 15.80 -4.66 -5.72
CA PHE A 46 15.55 -3.44 -4.95
C PHE A 46 14.45 -2.57 -5.54
N ALA A 47 14.43 -2.41 -6.86
CA ALA A 47 13.38 -1.66 -7.54
C ALA A 47 12.00 -2.28 -7.36
N MET A 48 11.87 -3.60 -7.48
CA MET A 48 10.61 -4.32 -7.24
C MET A 48 10.12 -4.16 -5.80
N LYS A 49 11.02 -4.24 -4.81
CA LYS A 49 10.67 -4.02 -3.41
C LYS A 49 10.13 -2.60 -3.18
N ALA A 50 10.84 -1.59 -3.66
CA ALA A 50 10.42 -0.19 -3.54
C ALA A 50 9.08 0.09 -4.25
N LEU A 51 8.85 -0.51 -5.42
CA LEU A 51 7.59 -0.41 -6.14
C LEU A 51 6.43 -1.06 -5.37
N ASN A 52 6.65 -2.23 -4.79
CA ASN A 52 5.63 -2.90 -3.96
C ASN A 52 5.28 -2.09 -2.72
N GLU A 53 6.27 -1.53 -2.02
CA GLU A 53 6.05 -0.67 -0.85
C GLU A 53 5.26 0.59 -1.23
N THR A 54 5.60 1.22 -2.37
CA THR A 54 4.88 2.40 -2.87
C THR A 54 3.45 2.06 -3.28
N LYS A 55 3.25 0.93 -3.95
CA LYS A 55 1.92 0.44 -4.33
C LYS A 55 1.06 0.18 -3.09
N CYS A 56 1.58 -0.58 -2.13
CA CYS A 56 0.90 -0.87 -0.88
C CYS A 56 0.54 0.38 -0.10
N SER A 57 1.46 1.34 -0.07
CA SER A 57 1.24 2.65 0.52
C SER A 57 0.02 3.35 -0.07
N LYS A 58 -0.05 3.42 -1.39
CA LYS A 58 -1.18 4.04 -2.11
C LYS A 58 -2.50 3.29 -1.93
N GLU A 59 -2.46 1.96 -1.86
CA GLU A 59 -3.66 1.16 -1.64
C GLU A 59 -4.25 1.38 -0.24
N ILE A 60 -3.40 1.56 0.79
CA ILE A 60 -3.86 1.91 2.13
C ILE A 60 -4.48 3.30 2.14
N ASP A 61 -3.80 4.29 1.53
CA ASP A 61 -4.31 5.66 1.44
C ASP A 61 -5.64 5.71 0.69
N LEU A 62 -5.80 4.91 -0.35
CA LEU A 62 -7.06 4.78 -1.09
C LEU A 62 -8.15 4.17 -0.21
N SER A 63 -7.88 3.08 0.51
CA SER A 63 -8.83 2.43 1.40
C SER A 63 -9.29 3.38 2.51
N MET A 64 -8.36 4.13 3.12
CA MET A 64 -8.67 5.16 4.11
C MET A 64 -9.51 6.30 3.52
N SER A 65 -9.16 6.74 2.32
CA SER A 65 -9.90 7.82 1.65
C SER A 65 -11.32 7.40 1.28
N GLN A 66 -11.51 6.17 0.84
CA GLN A 66 -12.83 5.63 0.51
C GLN A 66 -13.70 5.50 1.77
N LEU A 67 -13.14 4.99 2.87
CA LEU A 67 -13.86 4.88 4.15
C LEU A 67 -14.21 6.26 4.70
N ALA A 68 -13.26 7.19 4.73
CA ALA A 68 -13.51 8.58 5.14
C ALA A 68 -14.62 9.22 4.31
N SER A 69 -14.54 9.11 2.98
CA SER A 69 -15.55 9.64 2.07
C SER A 69 -16.93 9.01 2.25
N ALA A 70 -17.01 7.72 2.62
CA ALA A 70 -18.27 7.06 2.91
C ALA A 70 -18.94 7.66 4.17
N ILE A 71 -18.16 7.92 5.22
CA ILE A 71 -18.63 8.57 6.45
C ILE A 71 -19.04 10.02 6.16
N GLU A 72 -18.22 10.77 5.43
CA GLU A 72 -18.50 12.16 5.04
C GLU A 72 -19.79 12.28 4.21
N LYS A 73 -20.01 11.37 3.27
CA LYS A 73 -21.26 11.33 2.46
C LYS A 73 -22.49 11.08 3.34
N ALA A 74 -22.39 10.18 4.31
CA ALA A 74 -23.47 9.97 5.26
C ALA A 74 -23.73 11.23 6.07
N GLY A 75 -22.68 11.93 6.51
CA GLY A 75 -22.80 13.17 7.27
C GLY A 75 -23.26 14.39 6.48
N ALA A 76 -23.13 14.37 5.15
CA ALA A 76 -23.58 15.46 4.28
C ALA A 76 -25.10 15.42 4.05
N THR A 77 -25.77 14.30 4.30
CA THR A 77 -27.23 14.16 4.18
C THR A 77 -27.88 14.33 5.55
N SER A 78 -28.95 15.13 5.61
CA SER A 78 -29.68 15.34 6.86
C SER A 78 -30.37 14.08 7.38
N ILE A 79 -30.84 13.23 6.48
CA ILE A 79 -31.46 11.92 6.74
C ILE A 79 -31.08 11.01 5.58
N GLY A 80 -30.48 9.86 5.89
CA GLY A 80 -30.13 8.90 4.85
C GLY A 80 -29.36 7.71 5.36
N THR A 81 -29.42 6.65 4.59
CA THR A 81 -28.66 5.41 4.88
C THR A 81 -27.69 5.16 3.72
N TYR A 82 -26.43 4.94 4.05
CA TYR A 82 -25.38 4.65 3.12
C TYR A 82 -24.76 3.29 3.43
N TYR A 83 -24.80 2.39 2.47
CA TYR A 83 -24.20 1.06 2.58
C TYR A 83 -22.77 1.10 2.04
N TYR A 84 -21.85 0.58 2.80
CA TYR A 84 -20.44 0.57 2.44
C TYR A 84 -19.78 -0.76 2.79
N LYS A 85 -19.18 -1.39 1.79
CA LYS A 85 -18.36 -2.59 1.98
C LYS A 85 -16.91 -2.20 2.17
N PHE A 86 -16.42 -2.36 3.39
CA PHE A 86 -15.02 -2.10 3.68
C PHE A 86 -14.18 -3.32 3.35
N SER A 87 -13.31 -3.17 2.35
CA SER A 87 -12.36 -4.20 1.92
C SER A 87 -10.95 -3.60 1.92
N PRO A 88 -10.28 -3.58 3.07
CA PRO A 88 -8.95 -3.00 3.17
C PRO A 88 -7.95 -3.77 2.33
N SER A 89 -6.89 -3.07 1.91
CA SER A 89 -5.77 -3.70 1.20
C SER A 89 -5.16 -4.83 2.03
N SER A 90 -4.76 -5.91 1.35
CA SER A 90 -4.00 -7.00 1.98
C SER A 90 -2.52 -6.66 2.20
N CYS A 91 -2.10 -5.49 1.78
CA CYS A 91 -0.75 -4.98 1.93
C CYS A 91 -0.35 -4.88 3.41
N PHE A 92 0.91 -5.11 3.69
CA PHE A 92 1.47 -5.11 5.05
C PHE A 92 0.67 -5.94 6.07
N GLY A 93 0.04 -7.00 5.60
CA GLY A 93 -0.80 -7.85 6.44
C GLY A 93 -2.17 -7.24 6.78
N GLY A 94 -2.71 -6.37 5.91
CA GLY A 94 -3.99 -5.65 6.10
C GLY A 94 -5.22 -6.52 6.36
N LYS A 95 -5.10 -7.85 6.17
CA LYS A 95 -6.08 -8.84 6.61
C LYS A 95 -5.69 -9.51 7.93
N SER A 96 -4.54 -9.15 8.49
CA SER A 96 -4.03 -9.68 9.75
C SER A 96 -4.76 -9.01 10.93
N LYS A 97 -4.91 -9.73 12.04
CA LYS A 97 -5.41 -9.17 13.30
C LYS A 97 -4.54 -8.04 13.87
N ASN A 98 -3.34 -7.88 13.34
CA ASN A 98 -2.39 -6.86 13.80
C ASN A 98 -2.57 -5.51 13.08
N VAL A 99 -3.44 -5.45 12.06
CA VAL A 99 -3.74 -4.21 11.35
C VAL A 99 -5.10 -3.71 11.78
N THR A 100 -5.14 -2.45 12.21
CA THR A 100 -6.37 -1.79 12.63
C THR A 100 -6.58 -0.49 11.87
N TYR A 101 -7.83 -0.23 11.53
CA TYR A 101 -8.31 1.06 11.04
C TYR A 101 -9.19 1.63 12.14
N GLU A 102 -8.69 2.62 12.86
CA GLU A 102 -9.36 3.21 14.02
C GLU A 102 -9.85 4.61 13.68
N LEU A 103 -11.12 4.89 13.95
CA LEU A 103 -11.71 6.21 13.86
C LEU A 103 -12.02 6.72 15.25
N LYS A 104 -11.46 7.86 15.63
CA LYS A 104 -11.77 8.49 16.92
C LYS A 104 -11.69 10.01 16.85
N PRO A 105 -12.38 10.69 17.80
CA PRO A 105 -12.20 12.12 17.99
C PRO A 105 -10.79 12.40 18.50
N GLU A 106 -10.20 13.50 18.03
CA GLU A 106 -8.82 13.86 18.39
C GLU A 106 -8.73 15.28 18.96
N SER A 107 -7.62 15.53 19.62
CA SER A 107 -7.31 16.83 20.22
C SER A 107 -7.09 17.91 19.16
N ALA A 108 -7.30 19.17 19.54
CA ALA A 108 -7.08 20.32 18.66
C ALA A 108 -5.69 20.36 18.03
N THR A 109 -4.66 19.88 18.74
CA THR A 109 -3.28 19.83 18.24
C THR A 109 -3.13 18.87 17.08
N LEU A 110 -3.69 17.67 17.18
CA LEU A 110 -3.67 16.68 16.09
C LEU A 110 -4.59 17.12 14.95
N CYS A 111 -5.77 17.65 15.27
CA CYS A 111 -6.68 18.18 14.26
C CYS A 111 -6.04 19.26 13.40
N SER A 112 -5.35 20.22 13.99
CA SER A 112 -4.69 21.29 13.24
C SER A 112 -3.61 20.77 12.26
N SER A 113 -2.99 19.65 12.60
CA SER A 113 -1.94 19.04 11.76
C SER A 113 -2.48 18.25 10.56
N TYR A 114 -3.61 17.56 10.73
CA TYR A 114 -4.15 16.64 9.74
C TYR A 114 -5.48 17.10 9.11
N CYS A 115 -6.20 18.00 9.76
CA CYS A 115 -7.47 18.59 9.32
C CYS A 115 -7.37 20.12 9.31
N PRO A 116 -6.74 20.74 8.29
CA PRO A 116 -6.54 22.17 8.26
C PRO A 116 -7.84 22.96 8.49
N GLY A 117 -7.81 23.91 9.41
CA GLY A 117 -8.94 24.78 9.72
C GLY A 117 -9.95 24.23 10.75
N SER A 118 -9.70 23.03 11.30
CA SER A 118 -10.60 22.41 12.30
C SER A 118 -9.92 22.35 13.66
N THR A 119 -10.64 22.82 14.69
CA THR A 119 -10.23 22.65 16.09
C THR A 119 -10.73 21.36 16.71
N TYR A 120 -11.71 20.72 16.06
CA TYR A 120 -12.28 19.44 16.43
C TYR A 120 -12.44 18.60 15.18
N CYS A 121 -11.97 17.36 15.22
CA CYS A 121 -12.00 16.48 14.05
C CYS A 121 -12.04 15.01 14.45
N TYR A 122 -12.44 14.19 13.51
CA TYR A 122 -12.27 12.74 13.58
C TYR A 122 -11.10 12.33 12.71
N LEU A 123 -10.17 11.56 13.27
CA LEU A 123 -9.05 11.01 12.51
C LEU A 123 -9.23 9.50 12.33
N LEU A 124 -9.20 9.09 11.08
CA LEU A 124 -9.05 7.70 10.72
C LEU A 124 -7.55 7.36 10.73
N LYS A 125 -7.16 6.41 11.58
CA LYS A 125 -5.78 5.95 11.75
C LYS A 125 -5.60 4.56 11.17
N TYR A 126 -4.49 4.35 10.51
CA TYR A 126 -4.00 3.03 10.13
C TYR A 126 -2.84 2.66 11.03
N LEU A 127 -2.95 1.52 11.68
CA LEU A 127 -1.96 0.96 12.60
C LEU A 127 -1.61 -0.45 12.16
N ASN A 128 -0.33 -0.75 12.03
CA ASN A 128 0.15 -2.10 11.81
C ASN A 128 1.13 -2.49 12.93
N ASN A 129 0.64 -3.23 13.91
CA ASN A 129 1.43 -3.65 15.06
C ASN A 129 2.40 -4.81 14.74
N ALA A 130 2.24 -5.47 13.59
CA ALA A 130 3.11 -6.56 13.15
C ALA A 130 4.37 -6.06 12.44
N ASP A 131 4.33 -4.85 11.90
CA ASP A 131 5.43 -4.26 11.14
C ASP A 131 5.72 -2.84 11.67
N PRO A 132 6.72 -2.70 12.55
CA PRO A 132 7.09 -1.40 13.12
C PRO A 132 7.66 -0.44 12.06
N VAL A 133 8.01 -0.93 10.87
CA VAL A 133 8.46 -0.10 9.74
C VAL A 133 7.28 0.47 8.96
N SER A 134 6.09 -0.14 9.11
CA SER A 134 4.87 0.38 8.48
C SER A 134 4.50 1.73 9.08
N PRO A 135 4.48 2.79 8.25
CA PRO A 135 4.23 4.13 8.77
C PRO A 135 2.79 4.22 9.28
N LEU A 136 2.67 4.76 10.49
CA LEU A 136 1.39 5.23 11.03
C LEU A 136 0.81 6.28 10.08
N ARG A 137 -0.45 6.11 9.68
CA ARG A 137 -1.12 7.01 8.74
C ARG A 137 -2.38 7.58 9.35
N TYR A 138 -2.63 8.81 9.00
CA TYR A 138 -3.80 9.55 9.43
C TYR A 138 -4.56 10.08 8.22
N LYS A 139 -5.88 10.00 8.29
CA LYS A 139 -6.78 10.62 7.34
C LYS A 139 -7.83 11.42 8.08
N CYS A 140 -7.96 12.69 7.75
CA CYS A 140 -9.05 13.52 8.28
C CYS A 140 -10.39 13.03 7.74
N VAL A 141 -11.36 12.94 8.61
CA VAL A 141 -12.78 12.73 8.27
C VAL A 141 -13.50 14.03 8.54
N ASN A 142 -13.88 14.70 7.47
CA ASN A 142 -14.48 16.03 7.51
C ASN A 142 -16.00 15.91 7.64
N ILE A 143 -16.48 15.85 8.88
CA ILE A 143 -17.91 15.94 9.19
C ILE A 143 -18.20 17.30 9.80
N SER A 144 -19.46 17.75 9.64
CA SER A 144 -19.90 18.99 10.27
C SER A 144 -19.50 19.01 11.75
N GLN A 145 -18.98 20.15 12.20
CA GLN A 145 -18.61 20.35 13.62
C GLN A 145 -19.78 20.16 14.60
N TYR A 146 -21.01 20.16 14.08
CA TYR A 146 -22.22 19.93 14.85
C TYR A 146 -22.73 18.48 14.77
N ALA A 147 -22.10 17.64 13.96
CA ALA A 147 -22.48 16.24 13.83
C ALA A 147 -21.69 15.38 14.81
N GLU A 148 -22.37 14.53 15.54
CA GLU A 148 -21.78 13.55 16.44
C GLU A 148 -21.77 12.17 15.78
N LEU A 149 -20.66 11.46 15.94
CA LEU A 149 -20.60 10.06 15.53
C LEU A 149 -21.13 9.19 16.67
N ASN A 150 -22.04 8.27 16.33
CA ASN A 150 -22.59 7.27 17.24
C ASN A 150 -23.10 7.83 18.58
N ASN A 151 -23.83 8.96 18.54
CA ASN A 151 -24.52 9.42 19.72
C ASN A 151 -25.43 8.30 20.26
N PHE A 152 -25.19 7.88 21.49
CA PHE A 152 -25.90 6.75 22.11
C PHE A 152 -27.42 6.90 22.06
N VAL A 153 -27.92 8.09 22.31
CA VAL A 153 -29.37 8.37 22.33
C VAL A 153 -29.97 8.28 20.92
N ALA A 154 -29.24 8.81 19.92
CA ALA A 154 -29.69 8.82 18.53
C ALA A 154 -29.63 7.45 17.86
N CYS A 155 -28.62 6.65 18.22
CA CYS A 155 -28.29 5.40 17.55
C CYS A 155 -28.85 4.14 18.22
N ALA A 156 -29.37 4.27 19.46
CA ALA A 156 -29.80 3.12 20.28
C ALA A 156 -31.02 2.34 19.75
N ASN A 157 -31.78 2.90 18.82
CA ASN A 157 -33.08 2.33 18.42
C ASN A 157 -33.06 1.56 17.08
N SER A 158 -31.90 1.24 16.53
CA SER A 158 -31.79 0.44 15.30
C SER A 158 -31.79 -1.04 15.67
N SER A 159 -32.96 -1.65 15.66
CA SER A 159 -33.13 -3.08 15.96
C SER A 159 -32.36 -3.95 15.00
N GLY A 160 -31.42 -4.73 15.50
CA GLY A 160 -30.71 -5.78 14.78
C GLY A 160 -29.29 -5.47 14.37
N TYR A 161 -28.76 -4.28 14.62
CA TYR A 161 -27.39 -3.93 14.32
C TYR A 161 -26.55 -3.66 15.56
N ASN A 162 -25.33 -4.15 15.59
CA ASN A 162 -24.41 -3.82 16.66
C ASN A 162 -23.90 -2.37 16.49
N THR A 163 -24.28 -1.47 17.40
CA THR A 163 -23.70 -0.13 17.46
C THR A 163 -22.29 -0.20 17.99
N MET A 164 -21.36 0.48 17.31
CA MET A 164 -19.97 0.57 17.76
C MET A 164 -19.83 1.76 18.73
N ASP A 165 -19.26 1.52 19.90
CA ASP A 165 -19.00 2.60 20.88
C ASP A 165 -17.83 3.48 20.40
N ILE A 166 -18.08 4.78 20.24
CA ILE A 166 -17.09 5.74 19.77
C ILE A 166 -16.21 6.31 20.88
N SER A 167 -16.61 6.16 22.13
CA SER A 167 -15.85 6.75 23.24
C SER A 167 -14.42 6.21 23.33
N SER A 168 -14.23 4.94 22.94
CA SER A 168 -12.93 4.27 22.86
C SER A 168 -12.30 4.28 21.46
N GLY A 169 -12.99 4.84 20.45
CA GLY A 169 -12.65 4.74 19.04
C GLY A 169 -13.32 3.54 18.34
N ILE A 170 -13.67 3.73 17.07
CA ILE A 170 -14.29 2.69 16.25
C ILE A 170 -13.19 1.97 15.46
N ILE A 171 -13.08 0.66 15.65
CA ILE A 171 -12.17 -0.18 14.88
C ILE A 171 -12.96 -0.80 13.72
N PHE A 172 -12.52 -0.51 12.49
CA PHE A 172 -13.10 -1.08 11.29
C PHE A 172 -12.42 -2.39 10.92
N HIS A 173 -13.23 -3.42 10.76
CA HIS A 173 -12.82 -4.73 10.22
C HIS A 173 -13.32 -4.87 8.78
N PRO A 174 -12.73 -5.78 7.98
CA PRO A 174 -13.30 -6.11 6.67
C PRO A 174 -14.76 -6.57 6.84
N GLY A 175 -15.67 -5.96 6.08
CA GLY A 175 -17.09 -6.32 6.16
C GLY A 175 -18.01 -5.23 5.63
N ASP A 176 -19.29 -5.45 5.85
CA ASP A 176 -20.34 -4.55 5.39
C ASP A 176 -20.76 -3.60 6.51
N TYR A 177 -20.83 -2.32 6.20
CA TYR A 177 -21.18 -1.26 7.13
C TYR A 177 -22.38 -0.49 6.63
N ILE A 178 -23.16 -0.01 7.58
CA ILE A 178 -24.26 0.90 7.33
C ILE A 178 -23.96 2.19 8.09
N PHE A 179 -23.90 3.29 7.35
CA PHE A 179 -23.82 4.64 7.90
C PHE A 179 -25.18 5.29 7.76
N GLU A 180 -25.80 5.61 8.86
CA GLU A 180 -27.13 6.23 8.91
C GLU A 180 -27.03 7.63 9.51
N SER A 181 -27.48 8.63 8.76
CA SER A 181 -27.62 9.98 9.27
C SER A 181 -29.01 10.17 9.88
N LYS A 182 -29.03 10.61 11.13
CA LYS A 182 -30.26 10.93 11.86
C LYS A 182 -30.27 12.42 12.20
N SER A 183 -31.33 13.09 11.75
CA SER A 183 -31.57 14.50 12.10
C SER A 183 -32.39 14.53 13.37
N LEU A 184 -31.71 14.70 14.50
CA LEU A 184 -32.31 15.06 15.77
C LEU A 184 -31.93 16.51 16.10
N THR A 185 -32.04 16.91 17.34
CA THR A 185 -31.54 18.22 17.84
C THR A 185 -30.04 18.40 17.53
N VAL A 186 -29.30 17.30 17.54
CA VAL A 186 -27.89 17.23 17.07
C VAL A 186 -27.84 16.21 15.94
N PRO A 187 -27.37 16.58 14.73
CA PRO A 187 -27.16 15.61 13.66
C PRO A 187 -26.20 14.49 14.11
N SER A 188 -26.62 13.26 13.93
CA SER A 188 -25.81 12.11 14.36
C SER A 188 -25.61 11.14 13.21
N ILE A 189 -24.39 10.66 13.07
CA ILE A 189 -24.03 9.60 12.10
C ILE A 189 -23.87 8.31 12.88
N CYS A 190 -24.77 7.38 12.68
CA CYS A 190 -24.74 6.06 13.30
C CYS A 190 -24.01 5.07 12.40
N ILE A 191 -23.05 4.36 12.97
CA ILE A 191 -22.24 3.36 12.29
C ILE A 191 -22.61 1.98 12.81
N TYR A 192 -23.08 1.14 11.91
CA TYR A 192 -23.46 -0.23 12.22
C TYR A 192 -22.61 -1.19 11.41
N TYR A 193 -22.28 -2.31 12.03
CA TYR A 193 -21.58 -3.42 11.41
C TYR A 193 -22.57 -4.58 11.20
N ASN A 194 -22.61 -5.11 9.97
CA ASN A 194 -23.48 -6.22 9.60
C ASN A 194 -22.74 -7.56 9.57
#